data_48d8fa896881739d07beae4ce05948c6
#
_entry.id   48d8fa896881739d07beae4ce05948c6
#
_cell.length_a   1.000
_cell.length_b   1.000
_cell.length_c   1.000
_cell.angle_alpha   90.00
_cell.angle_beta   90.00
_cell.angle_gamma   90.00
#
_symmetry.space_group_name_H-M   'P 1'
#
loop_
_entity.id
_entity.type
_entity.pdbx_description
1 polymer ?
#
loop_
_entity_poly.entity_id
_entity_poly.type
_entity_poly.pdbx_seq_one_letter_code
_entity_poly.pdbx_strand_id
1 'polypeptide(L)'
;TAGDDLVKKGDSLTFRAMPSAKGQRLVVKAGDTDISNTGTVFGQDTGEMLFTVDNVQNELTITITETAATSYTFSYNTTDGAFRNGRITSGNNNQSITPGGTITFRIESTAGSLLNRYTLNMLVINGHEVQTPGTETGEGAYVESTLPSGETVRITLVQEDTTAAPIHYQNDYEVTISDVYTDLYISEGNFKRTDRNEVI
;
A
#
# COMPACT_ATOMS: atom_id res chain seq x y z
N THR A 1 -3.56 18.36 25.01
CA THR A 1 -4.50 18.94 25.97
C THR A 1 -5.50 17.87 26.33
N ALA A 2 -5.45 17.41 27.59
CA ALA A 2 -6.51 16.58 28.16
C ALA A 2 -7.79 17.45 28.22
N GLY A 3 -8.78 17.10 27.44
CA GLY A 3 -10.12 17.64 27.57
C GLY A 3 -10.93 16.70 28.42
N ASP A 4 -11.61 17.18 29.42
CA ASP A 4 -12.61 16.41 30.15
C ASP A 4 -13.86 16.29 29.28
N ASP A 5 -13.85 15.31 28.36
CA ASP A 5 -15.03 15.01 27.56
C ASP A 5 -16.00 14.18 28.40
N LEU A 6 -17.18 14.76 28.65
CA LEU A 6 -18.24 14.09 29.39
C LEU A 6 -18.99 13.14 28.46
N VAL A 7 -18.85 11.85 28.70
CA VAL A 7 -19.60 10.78 28.03
C VAL A 7 -20.68 10.27 28.99
N LYS A 8 -21.92 10.11 28.51
CA LYS A 8 -22.99 9.54 29.34
C LYS A 8 -22.68 8.06 29.61
N LYS A 9 -23.05 7.62 30.81
CA LYS A 9 -22.93 6.24 31.21
C LYS A 9 -23.64 5.31 30.21
N GLY A 10 -22.90 4.38 29.65
CA GLY A 10 -23.39 3.43 28.64
C GLY A 10 -23.15 3.86 27.18
N ASP A 11 -22.74 5.10 26.94
CA ASP A 11 -22.41 5.56 25.60
C ASP A 11 -20.97 5.16 25.20
N SER A 12 -20.64 5.34 23.93
CA SER A 12 -19.30 5.09 23.40
C SER A 12 -18.48 6.38 23.38
N LEU A 13 -17.19 6.26 23.74
CA LEU A 13 -16.17 7.31 23.57
C LEU A 13 -15.40 7.05 22.28
N THR A 14 -15.40 8.04 21.39
CA THR A 14 -14.60 8.00 20.15
C THR A 14 -13.60 9.13 20.14
N PHE A 15 -12.34 8.84 19.84
CA PHE A 15 -11.26 9.83 19.77
C PHE A 15 -10.28 9.50 18.66
N ARG A 16 -9.48 10.49 18.27
CA ARG A 16 -8.45 10.36 17.25
C ARG A 16 -7.08 10.57 17.84
N ALA A 17 -6.11 9.83 17.31
CA ALA A 17 -4.71 10.00 17.64
C ALA A 17 -3.84 9.71 16.43
N MET A 18 -2.70 10.39 16.34
CA MET A 18 -1.70 10.13 15.30
C MET A 18 -0.30 10.11 15.92
N PRO A 19 0.65 9.33 15.37
CA PRO A 19 2.04 9.37 15.79
C PRO A 19 2.65 10.76 15.58
N SER A 20 3.52 11.19 16.49
CA SER A 20 4.21 12.48 16.41
C SER A 20 5.32 12.51 15.36
N ALA A 21 5.81 11.34 14.95
CA ALA A 21 6.87 11.21 13.96
C ALA A 21 6.75 9.89 13.17
N LYS A 22 7.36 9.86 11.98
CA LYS A 22 7.52 8.65 11.18
C LYS A 22 8.26 7.57 11.99
N GLY A 23 7.83 6.33 11.83
CA GLY A 23 8.45 5.20 12.53
C GLY A 23 7.97 5.01 13.97
N GLN A 24 7.05 5.82 14.45
CA GLN A 24 6.39 5.63 15.74
C GLN A 24 5.05 4.93 15.57
N ARG A 25 4.71 4.07 16.53
CA ARG A 25 3.39 3.45 16.66
C ARG A 25 2.73 3.90 17.95
N LEU A 26 1.44 4.10 17.90
CA LEU A 26 0.65 4.43 19.07
C LEU A 26 0.47 3.21 19.96
N VAL A 27 0.67 3.40 21.26
CA VAL A 27 0.24 2.49 22.31
C VAL A 27 -0.89 3.17 23.07
N VAL A 28 -2.10 2.66 22.93
CA VAL A 28 -3.31 3.26 23.46
C VAL A 28 -3.94 2.35 24.49
N LYS A 29 -4.18 2.89 25.68
CA LYS A 29 -4.86 2.17 26.77
C LYS A 29 -6.11 2.93 27.20
N ALA A 30 -7.18 2.16 27.42
CA ALA A 30 -8.41 2.61 28.06
C ALA A 30 -8.48 2.02 29.46
N GLY A 31 -8.11 2.80 30.47
CA GLY A 31 -7.77 2.28 31.79
C GLY A 31 -6.58 1.32 31.71
N ASP A 32 -6.75 0.08 32.18
CA ASP A 32 -5.72 -0.96 32.11
C ASP A 32 -5.77 -1.80 30.81
N THR A 33 -6.80 -1.57 29.96
CA THR A 33 -6.99 -2.36 28.73
C THR A 33 -6.21 -1.75 27.58
N ASP A 34 -5.33 -2.54 26.94
CA ASP A 34 -4.64 -2.16 25.71
C ASP A 34 -5.60 -2.26 24.52
N ILE A 35 -5.83 -1.13 23.86
CA ILE A 35 -6.68 -1.01 22.67
C ILE A 35 -5.90 -0.56 21.42
N SER A 36 -4.57 -0.65 21.44
CA SER A 36 -3.70 -0.18 20.35
C SER A 36 -4.07 -0.78 18.99
N ASN A 37 -4.51 -2.05 18.98
CA ASN A 37 -4.87 -2.76 17.75
C ASN A 37 -6.35 -2.59 17.31
N THR A 38 -7.15 -1.83 18.05
CA THR A 38 -8.57 -1.59 17.71
C THR A 38 -8.77 -0.33 16.87
N GLY A 39 -7.75 0.50 16.74
CA GLY A 39 -7.79 1.72 15.95
C GLY A 39 -8.00 1.40 14.47
N THR A 40 -8.88 2.17 13.82
CA THR A 40 -9.07 2.15 12.37
C THR A 40 -8.40 3.35 11.74
N VAL A 41 -7.79 3.18 10.56
CA VAL A 41 -7.19 4.30 9.83
C VAL A 41 -8.28 5.29 9.47
N PHE A 42 -8.15 6.52 9.96
CA PHE A 42 -9.09 7.61 9.70
C PHE A 42 -8.59 8.54 8.59
N GLY A 43 -7.31 8.87 8.61
CA GLY A 43 -6.65 9.67 7.58
C GLY A 43 -5.50 8.86 6.97
N GLN A 44 -5.68 8.37 5.73
CA GLN A 44 -4.62 7.62 5.05
C GLN A 44 -3.36 8.47 4.84
N ASP A 45 -3.56 9.78 4.64
CA ASP A 45 -2.48 10.73 4.36
C ASP A 45 -1.73 11.20 5.62
N THR A 46 -2.38 11.10 6.79
CA THR A 46 -1.84 11.62 8.05
C THR A 46 -1.40 10.54 9.02
N GLY A 47 -1.79 9.29 8.76
CA GLY A 47 -1.61 8.19 9.74
C GLY A 47 -2.49 8.33 10.97
N GLU A 48 -3.53 9.18 10.89
CA GLU A 48 -4.48 9.39 11.99
C GLU A 48 -5.34 8.13 12.18
N MET A 49 -5.46 7.70 13.43
CA MET A 49 -6.22 6.53 13.84
C MET A 49 -7.44 6.96 14.64
N LEU A 50 -8.58 6.31 14.39
CA LEU A 50 -9.82 6.47 15.13
C LEU A 50 -9.97 5.29 16.10
N PHE A 51 -10.15 5.59 17.37
CA PHE A 51 -10.38 4.62 18.43
C PHE A 51 -11.79 4.79 19.00
N THR A 52 -12.44 3.69 19.33
CA THR A 52 -13.76 3.68 19.99
C THR A 52 -13.71 2.77 21.21
N VAL A 53 -14.18 3.29 22.34
CA VAL A 53 -14.40 2.53 23.56
C VAL A 53 -15.89 2.48 23.82
N ASP A 54 -16.49 1.30 23.69
CA ASP A 54 -17.92 1.11 23.84
C ASP A 54 -18.34 0.96 25.30
N ASN A 55 -19.58 1.37 25.59
CA ASN A 55 -20.25 1.11 26.86
C ASN A 55 -19.45 1.63 28.08
N VAL A 56 -19.04 2.88 28.05
CA VAL A 56 -18.30 3.52 29.15
C VAL A 56 -19.21 3.61 30.39
N GLN A 57 -18.87 2.88 31.46
CA GLN A 57 -19.71 2.78 32.67
C GLN A 57 -19.24 3.69 33.82
N ASN A 58 -17.96 4.01 33.85
CA ASN A 58 -17.32 4.78 34.91
C ASN A 58 -16.30 5.75 34.31
N GLU A 59 -15.70 6.59 35.15
CA GLU A 59 -14.56 7.41 34.77
C GLU A 59 -13.48 6.55 34.09
N LEU A 60 -13.00 6.99 32.94
CA LEU A 60 -12.05 6.27 32.12
C LEU A 60 -10.89 7.17 31.73
N THR A 61 -9.69 6.74 32.07
CA THR A 61 -8.46 7.41 31.63
C THR A 61 -7.98 6.80 30.31
N ILE A 62 -7.82 7.61 29.28
CA ILE A 62 -7.16 7.23 28.05
C ILE A 62 -5.70 7.63 28.11
N THR A 63 -4.82 6.64 28.03
CA THR A 63 -3.37 6.84 27.99
C THR A 63 -2.86 6.58 26.60
N ILE A 64 -2.20 7.56 25.97
CA ILE A 64 -1.59 7.44 24.66
C ILE A 64 -0.10 7.66 24.81
N THR A 65 0.68 6.67 24.41
CA THR A 65 2.14 6.71 24.34
C THR A 65 2.61 6.27 22.97
N GLU A 66 3.88 6.48 22.67
CA GLU A 66 4.48 6.09 21.41
C GLU A 66 5.62 5.11 21.65
N THR A 67 5.78 4.18 20.70
CA THR A 67 6.92 3.28 20.66
C THR A 67 7.47 3.20 19.25
N ALA A 68 8.79 3.03 19.11
CA ALA A 68 9.39 2.84 17.81
C ALA A 68 8.84 1.54 17.17
N ALA A 69 8.40 1.63 15.93
CA ALA A 69 8.05 0.45 15.16
C ALA A 69 9.30 -0.40 14.91
N THR A 70 9.21 -1.70 15.10
CA THR A 70 10.31 -2.64 14.82
C THR A 70 10.27 -3.17 13.40
N SER A 71 9.10 -3.19 12.79
CA SER A 71 8.89 -3.61 11.40
C SER A 71 7.55 -3.11 10.87
N TYR A 72 7.45 -3.09 9.55
CA TYR A 72 6.23 -2.93 8.77
C TYR A 72 6.00 -4.16 7.92
N THR A 73 4.79 -4.34 7.43
CA THR A 73 4.41 -5.51 6.63
C THR A 73 4.13 -5.09 5.20
N PHE A 74 4.73 -5.78 4.23
CA PHE A 74 4.32 -5.75 2.84
C PHE A 74 3.35 -6.89 2.58
N SER A 75 2.19 -6.57 2.02
CA SER A 75 1.19 -7.55 1.63
C SER A 75 0.47 -7.14 0.35
N TYR A 76 -0.16 -8.10 -0.31
CA TYR A 76 -0.94 -7.85 -1.50
C TYR A 76 -2.17 -8.74 -1.56
N ASN A 77 -3.17 -8.28 -2.30
CA ASN A 77 -4.42 -8.98 -2.48
C ASN A 77 -4.21 -10.24 -3.33
N THR A 78 -4.58 -11.41 -2.80
CA THR A 78 -4.50 -12.70 -3.48
C THR A 78 -5.83 -13.17 -4.05
N THR A 79 -6.89 -12.35 -3.93
CA THR A 79 -8.20 -12.67 -4.47
C THR A 79 -8.14 -12.71 -6.00
N ASP A 80 -8.77 -13.70 -6.60
CA ASP A 80 -8.85 -13.81 -8.05
C ASP A 80 -9.48 -12.55 -8.67
N GLY A 81 -8.83 -12.01 -9.71
CA GLY A 81 -9.24 -10.77 -10.37
C GLY A 81 -8.73 -9.47 -9.73
N ALA A 82 -8.05 -9.50 -8.57
CA ALA A 82 -7.41 -8.31 -7.98
C ALA A 82 -6.36 -7.70 -8.92
N PHE A 83 -5.64 -8.54 -9.65
CA PHE A 83 -4.69 -8.13 -10.70
C PHE A 83 -5.23 -8.50 -12.08
N ARG A 84 -5.94 -7.55 -12.69
CA ARG A 84 -6.57 -7.81 -13.99
C ARG A 84 -5.52 -7.89 -15.10
N ASN A 85 -5.50 -9.04 -15.81
CA ASN A 85 -4.54 -9.38 -16.86
C ASN A 85 -3.07 -9.34 -16.38
N GLY A 86 -2.84 -9.52 -15.08
CA GLY A 86 -1.51 -9.52 -14.50
C GLY A 86 -1.43 -10.30 -13.20
N ARG A 87 -0.22 -10.41 -12.66
CA ARG A 87 0.04 -11.04 -11.36
C ARG A 87 1.34 -10.51 -10.76
N ILE A 88 1.46 -10.62 -9.45
CA ILE A 88 2.75 -10.42 -8.75
C ILE A 88 3.52 -11.73 -8.85
N THR A 89 4.79 -11.68 -9.31
CA THR A 89 5.63 -12.86 -9.59
C THR A 89 6.80 -13.00 -8.63
N SER A 90 7.18 -11.93 -7.94
CA SER A 90 8.20 -11.97 -6.91
C SER A 90 7.82 -11.04 -5.76
N GLY A 91 8.40 -11.27 -4.60
CA GLY A 91 8.01 -10.61 -3.35
C GLY A 91 7.07 -11.54 -2.55
N ASN A 92 7.47 -11.82 -1.31
CA ASN A 92 6.65 -12.68 -0.44
C ASN A 92 5.49 -11.88 0.15
N ASN A 93 4.28 -12.42 0.03
CA ASN A 93 3.13 -11.86 0.74
C ASN A 93 3.37 -11.95 2.26
N ASN A 94 3.01 -10.90 3.00
CA ASN A 94 3.29 -10.73 4.43
C ASN A 94 4.78 -10.65 4.79
N GLN A 95 5.59 -10.09 3.89
CA GLN A 95 7.01 -9.86 4.15
C GLN A 95 7.20 -8.71 5.15
N SER A 96 8.11 -8.92 6.12
CA SER A 96 8.52 -7.88 7.07
C SER A 96 9.52 -6.92 6.43
N ILE A 97 9.35 -5.62 6.70
CA ILE A 97 10.24 -4.53 6.25
C ILE A 97 10.72 -3.78 7.49
N THR A 98 12.02 -3.52 7.60
CA THR A 98 12.56 -2.64 8.64
C THR A 98 12.13 -1.18 8.41
N PRO A 99 11.92 -0.38 9.47
CA PRO A 99 11.61 1.06 9.32
C PRO A 99 12.64 1.78 8.45
N GLY A 100 12.18 2.56 7.48
CA GLY A 100 13.03 3.23 6.48
C GLY A 100 13.63 2.29 5.43
N GLY A 101 13.24 1.01 5.45
CA GLY A 101 13.72 0.02 4.49
C GLY A 101 13.07 0.14 3.12
N THR A 102 13.45 -0.80 2.25
CA THR A 102 12.97 -0.87 0.87
C THR A 102 12.40 -2.26 0.61
N ILE A 103 11.31 -2.31 -0.16
CA ILE A 103 10.77 -3.54 -0.73
C ILE A 103 10.80 -3.47 -2.25
N THR A 104 11.14 -4.58 -2.88
CA THR A 104 11.10 -4.73 -4.34
C THR A 104 10.30 -5.97 -4.69
N PHE A 105 9.39 -5.84 -5.65
CA PHE A 105 8.62 -6.95 -6.18
C PHE A 105 8.42 -6.78 -7.68
N ARG A 106 8.03 -7.86 -8.36
CA ARG A 106 7.70 -7.84 -9.78
C ARG A 106 6.23 -8.07 -10.01
N ILE A 107 5.70 -7.36 -11.00
CA ILE A 107 4.36 -7.53 -11.52
C ILE A 107 4.47 -7.71 -13.03
N GLU A 108 3.86 -8.77 -13.55
CA GLU A 108 3.89 -9.10 -14.97
C GLU A 108 2.49 -9.19 -15.57
N SER A 109 2.40 -8.98 -16.87
CA SER A 109 1.18 -9.26 -17.63
C SER A 109 1.00 -10.78 -17.80
N THR A 110 -0.20 -11.27 -17.53
CA THR A 110 -0.62 -12.66 -17.85
C THR A 110 -1.36 -12.76 -19.16
N ALA A 111 -1.66 -11.61 -19.79
CA ALA A 111 -2.35 -11.51 -21.06
C ALA A 111 -1.38 -10.97 -22.10
N GLY A 112 -1.24 -11.69 -23.19
CA GLY A 112 -0.42 -11.26 -24.32
C GLY A 112 -0.61 -12.22 -25.49
N SER A 113 -0.47 -11.69 -26.68
CA SER A 113 -0.43 -12.48 -27.92
C SER A 113 0.49 -11.79 -28.90
N LEU A 114 0.80 -12.46 -30.01
CA LEU A 114 1.60 -11.91 -31.14
C LEU A 114 1.22 -10.50 -31.59
N LEU A 115 -0.05 -10.12 -31.38
CA LEU A 115 -0.62 -8.87 -31.88
C LEU A 115 -1.03 -7.90 -30.77
N ASN A 116 -1.00 -8.32 -29.52
CA ASN A 116 -1.57 -7.56 -28.41
C ASN A 116 -0.53 -7.38 -27.29
N ARG A 117 -0.13 -6.14 -27.12
CA ARG A 117 0.72 -5.73 -25.99
C ARG A 117 -0.15 -5.28 -24.84
N TYR A 118 0.22 -5.68 -23.62
CA TYR A 118 -0.42 -5.22 -22.39
C TYR A 118 0.60 -4.43 -21.58
N THR A 119 0.20 -3.28 -21.08
CA THR A 119 1.03 -2.43 -20.23
C THR A 119 0.36 -2.22 -18.89
N LEU A 120 1.16 -2.05 -17.85
CA LEU A 120 0.66 -1.68 -16.52
C LEU A 120 0.01 -0.30 -16.62
N ASN A 121 -1.30 -0.26 -16.41
CA ASN A 121 -2.13 0.95 -16.53
C ASN A 121 -2.54 1.50 -15.15
N MET A 122 -2.60 0.64 -14.15
CA MET A 122 -3.01 1.00 -12.79
C MET A 122 -2.31 0.10 -11.79
N LEU A 123 -1.88 0.67 -10.69
CA LEU A 123 -1.44 -0.03 -9.49
C LEU A 123 -1.89 0.78 -8.28
N VAL A 124 -2.56 0.12 -7.33
CA VAL A 124 -3.11 0.77 -6.14
C VAL A 124 -2.38 0.26 -4.90
N ILE A 125 -1.75 1.17 -4.18
CA ILE A 125 -0.97 0.94 -2.96
C ILE A 125 -1.61 1.74 -1.83
N ASN A 126 -1.99 1.07 -0.74
CA ASN A 126 -2.66 1.70 0.40
C ASN A 126 -3.88 2.56 0.01
N GLY A 127 -4.63 2.12 -1.02
CA GLY A 127 -5.79 2.85 -1.53
C GLY A 127 -5.46 4.02 -2.48
N HIS A 128 -4.19 4.27 -2.79
CA HIS A 128 -3.74 5.32 -3.72
C HIS A 128 -3.27 4.73 -5.03
N GLU A 129 -3.79 5.25 -6.13
CA GLU A 129 -3.30 4.93 -7.47
C GLU A 129 -1.96 5.64 -7.68
N VAL A 130 -0.92 4.86 -8.03
CA VAL A 130 0.41 5.39 -8.36
C VAL A 130 0.59 5.57 -9.85
N GLN A 131 1.50 6.46 -10.24
CA GLN A 131 1.83 6.64 -11.66
C GLN A 131 2.46 5.37 -12.21
N THR A 132 2.03 4.99 -13.40
CA THR A 132 2.55 3.83 -14.13
C THR A 132 3.28 4.27 -15.40
N PRO A 133 4.33 3.53 -15.85
CA PRO A 133 4.97 3.80 -17.12
C PRO A 133 3.94 3.68 -18.26
N GLY A 134 3.85 4.70 -19.08
CA GLY A 134 2.96 4.70 -20.25
C GLY A 134 3.40 3.70 -21.33
N THR A 135 2.71 3.74 -22.46
CA THR A 135 2.89 2.83 -23.60
C THR A 135 4.17 3.04 -24.41
N GLU A 136 4.86 4.15 -24.24
CA GLU A 136 5.97 4.57 -25.09
C GLU A 136 7.35 4.43 -24.46
N THR A 137 7.44 3.74 -23.31
CA THR A 137 8.70 3.59 -22.60
C THR A 137 9.42 2.34 -23.02
N GLY A 138 10.71 2.46 -23.36
CA GLY A 138 11.61 1.33 -23.60
C GLY A 138 12.06 0.64 -22.30
N GLU A 139 12.71 -0.51 -22.42
CA GLU A 139 13.32 -1.21 -21.29
C GLU A 139 14.20 -0.28 -20.45
N GLY A 140 14.09 -0.37 -19.13
CA GLY A 140 14.79 0.49 -18.17
C GLY A 140 14.14 1.85 -17.93
N ALA A 141 13.11 2.23 -18.69
CA ALA A 141 12.34 3.44 -18.40
C ALA A 141 11.56 3.27 -17.10
N TYR A 142 11.46 4.34 -16.33
CA TYR A 142 10.79 4.31 -15.03
C TYR A 142 9.95 5.56 -14.80
N VAL A 143 9.02 5.43 -13.88
CA VAL A 143 8.29 6.56 -13.26
C VAL A 143 8.46 6.49 -11.75
N GLU A 144 8.40 7.64 -11.12
CA GLU A 144 8.40 7.76 -9.66
C GLU A 144 7.18 8.54 -9.20
N SER A 145 6.63 8.12 -8.08
CA SER A 145 5.56 8.81 -7.35
C SER A 145 5.81 8.70 -5.86
N THR A 146 5.20 9.59 -5.10
CA THR A 146 5.29 9.56 -3.63
C THR A 146 3.91 9.27 -3.09
N LEU A 147 3.81 8.27 -2.19
CA LEU A 147 2.57 8.01 -1.46
C LEU A 147 2.30 9.14 -0.46
N PRO A 148 1.05 9.39 -0.08
CA PRO A 148 0.71 10.40 0.92
C PRO A 148 1.43 10.22 2.26
N SER A 149 1.72 8.98 2.64
CA SER A 149 2.53 8.64 3.82
C SER A 149 4.04 8.92 3.65
N GLY A 150 4.47 9.26 2.43
CA GLY A 150 5.81 9.76 2.10
C GLY A 150 6.79 8.72 1.59
N GLU A 151 6.38 7.49 1.33
CA GLU A 151 7.19 6.47 0.65
C GLU A 151 7.36 6.84 -0.82
N THR A 152 8.54 6.56 -1.38
CA THR A 152 8.81 6.71 -2.81
C THR A 152 8.55 5.40 -3.53
N VAL A 153 7.68 5.43 -4.52
CA VAL A 153 7.36 4.29 -5.39
C VAL A 153 8.00 4.51 -6.75
N ARG A 154 8.86 3.59 -7.16
CA ARG A 154 9.49 3.57 -8.48
C ARG A 154 9.01 2.34 -9.23
N ILE A 155 8.47 2.52 -10.43
CA ILE A 155 8.06 1.44 -11.32
C ILE A 155 8.93 1.50 -12.57
N THR A 156 9.69 0.42 -12.80
CA THR A 156 10.63 0.30 -13.91
C THR A 156 10.18 -0.81 -14.86
N LEU A 157 10.15 -0.55 -16.16
CA LEU A 157 9.98 -1.60 -17.17
C LEU A 157 11.32 -2.36 -17.28
N VAL A 158 11.32 -3.65 -16.88
CA VAL A 158 12.55 -4.46 -16.79
C VAL A 158 12.67 -5.48 -17.90
N GLN A 159 11.59 -5.83 -18.56
CA GLN A 159 11.61 -6.73 -19.70
C GLN A 159 10.41 -6.49 -20.60
N GLU A 160 10.71 -6.40 -21.90
CA GLU A 160 9.76 -6.59 -22.97
C GLU A 160 10.11 -7.92 -23.64
N ASP A 161 9.30 -8.96 -23.46
CA ASP A 161 9.59 -10.26 -24.09
C ASP A 161 9.37 -10.17 -25.59
N THR A 162 10.47 -10.14 -26.32
CA THR A 162 10.52 -10.05 -27.77
C THR A 162 11.12 -11.30 -28.43
N THR A 163 11.51 -12.32 -27.64
CA THR A 163 12.44 -13.34 -28.14
C THR A 163 11.87 -14.72 -28.36
N ALA A 164 10.67 -15.04 -27.88
CA ALA A 164 10.09 -16.35 -28.10
C ALA A 164 9.21 -16.37 -29.34
N ALA A 165 9.36 -17.38 -30.18
CA ALA A 165 8.44 -17.63 -31.30
C ALA A 165 7.35 -18.62 -30.86
N PRO A 166 6.05 -18.27 -30.90
CA PRO A 166 5.50 -16.99 -31.34
C PRO A 166 5.81 -15.86 -30.36
N ILE A 167 6.14 -14.67 -30.88
CA ILE A 167 6.53 -13.52 -30.07
C ILE A 167 5.38 -13.17 -29.13
N HIS A 168 5.58 -13.35 -27.84
CA HIS A 168 4.65 -12.92 -26.80
C HIS A 168 5.14 -11.58 -26.26
N TYR A 169 4.34 -10.54 -26.39
CA TYR A 169 4.63 -9.25 -25.78
C TYR A 169 4.11 -9.27 -24.34
N GLN A 170 4.96 -9.70 -23.41
CA GLN A 170 4.75 -9.54 -21.98
C GLN A 170 5.62 -8.40 -21.48
N ASN A 171 5.05 -7.51 -20.70
CA ASN A 171 5.80 -6.49 -20.00
C ASN A 171 5.91 -6.87 -18.52
N ASP A 172 7.14 -6.93 -18.04
CA ASP A 172 7.47 -7.11 -16.65
C ASP A 172 7.88 -5.78 -16.05
N TYR A 173 7.34 -5.48 -14.90
CA TYR A 173 7.67 -4.27 -14.16
C TYR A 173 8.26 -4.64 -12.82
N GLU A 174 9.37 -4.00 -12.49
CA GLU A 174 9.92 -4.00 -11.14
C GLU A 174 9.39 -2.79 -10.39
N VAL A 175 8.76 -3.04 -9.24
CA VAL A 175 8.24 -2.01 -8.35
C VAL A 175 9.12 -1.98 -7.12
N THR A 176 9.76 -0.83 -6.87
CA THR A 176 10.57 -0.58 -5.68
C THR A 176 9.88 0.49 -4.85
N ILE A 177 9.64 0.19 -3.56
CA ILE A 177 9.10 1.15 -2.60
C ILE A 177 10.15 1.36 -1.53
N SER A 178 10.61 2.59 -1.37
CA SER A 178 11.66 3.00 -0.41
C SER A 178 11.13 3.95 0.64
N ASP A 179 11.93 4.13 1.71
CA ASP A 179 11.57 4.93 2.87
C ASP A 179 10.28 4.47 3.57
N VAL A 180 10.14 3.13 3.72
CA VAL A 180 8.92 2.50 4.23
C VAL A 180 8.78 2.74 5.73
N TYR A 181 7.74 3.48 6.11
CA TYR A 181 7.36 3.77 7.49
C TYR A 181 5.90 3.46 7.79
N THR A 182 5.23 2.74 6.89
CA THR A 182 3.85 2.24 7.07
C THR A 182 3.74 0.80 6.58
N ASP A 183 2.71 0.10 7.02
CA ASP A 183 2.36 -1.17 6.40
C ASP A 183 1.91 -0.91 4.96
N LEU A 184 2.37 -1.74 4.03
CA LEU A 184 2.08 -1.62 2.61
C LEU A 184 1.11 -2.71 2.16
N TYR A 185 0.04 -2.30 1.50
CA TYR A 185 -0.94 -3.21 0.92
C TYR A 185 -1.21 -2.87 -0.54
N ILE A 186 -0.87 -3.80 -1.43
CA ILE A 186 -1.20 -3.69 -2.85
C ILE A 186 -2.58 -4.29 -3.06
N SER A 187 -3.59 -3.45 -3.26
CA SER A 187 -4.98 -3.90 -3.34
C SER A 187 -5.36 -4.40 -4.73
N GLU A 188 -4.88 -3.75 -5.77
CA GLU A 188 -5.22 -4.08 -7.15
C GLU A 188 -4.17 -3.59 -8.16
N GLY A 189 -4.16 -4.23 -9.32
CA GLY A 189 -3.39 -3.84 -10.49
C GLY A 189 -4.15 -4.16 -11.77
N ASN A 190 -3.90 -3.39 -12.82
CA ASN A 190 -4.54 -3.60 -14.09
C ASN A 190 -3.56 -3.42 -15.24
N PHE A 191 -3.51 -4.43 -16.12
CA PHE A 191 -2.84 -4.34 -17.40
C PHE A 191 -3.86 -4.10 -18.50
N LYS A 192 -3.66 -3.05 -19.25
CA LYS A 192 -4.50 -2.65 -20.37
C LYS A 192 -3.83 -2.99 -21.69
N ARG A 193 -4.61 -3.50 -22.62
CA ARG A 193 -4.16 -3.72 -23.98
C ARG A 193 -3.81 -2.39 -24.63
N THR A 194 -2.63 -2.33 -25.22
CA THR A 194 -2.18 -1.24 -26.07
C THR A 194 -2.02 -1.77 -27.48
N ASP A 195 -2.85 -1.27 -28.40
CA ASP A 195 -2.70 -1.61 -29.80
C ASP A 195 -1.41 -0.93 -30.31
N ARG A 196 -0.53 -1.71 -30.93
CA ARG A 196 0.46 -1.11 -31.80
C ARG A 196 -0.33 -0.44 -32.94
N ASN A 197 -0.23 0.86 -33.07
CA ASN A 197 -0.55 1.49 -34.33
C ASN A 197 0.50 0.99 -35.34
N GLU A 198 0.17 -0.09 -36.05
CA GLU A 198 0.91 -0.43 -37.24
C GLU A 198 0.66 0.72 -38.23
N VAL A 199 1.68 1.57 -38.39
CA VAL A 199 1.77 2.44 -39.57
C VAL A 199 2.04 1.50 -40.73
N ILE A 200 1.00 1.23 -41.50
CA ILE A 200 1.10 0.55 -42.80
C ILE A 200 1.70 1.52 -43.82
#